data_fd16160efa983b2f9fdbda965bded941
#
_entry.id   fd16160efa983b2f9fdbda965bded941
#
_cell.length_a   1.000
_cell.length_b   1.000
_cell.length_c   1.000
_cell.angle_alpha   90.00
_cell.angle_beta   90.00
_cell.angle_gamma   90.00
#
_symmetry.space_group_name_H-M   'P 1'
#
loop_
_entity.id
_entity.type
_entity.pdbx_description
1 polymer ?
#
loop_
_entity_poly.entity_id
_entity_poly.type
_entity_poly.pdbx_seq_one_letter_code
_entity_poly.pdbx_strand_id
1 'polypeptide(L)'
;MKNENKVLACVDQSHFADYVADYAAWAARRMDAPLEFLHVIDRHPEQGSGEDHSGAIGIDAQENLLTKLTAEDEARTKNAREQGRIFLNRLRERATAAGAALVDVRQRHGELEATLAEQEDGVRLLILGRRGEAAEATQRDLGF
;
A
#
# COMPACT_ATOMS: atom_id res chain seq x y z
N MET A 1 8.44 -4.65 -23.35
CA MET A 1 8.09 -3.36 -23.53
C MET A 1 7.81 -2.70 -22.26
N LYS A 2 8.24 -1.53 -22.10
CA LYS A 2 8.05 -0.89 -20.89
C LYS A 2 6.70 -0.32 -20.77
N ASN A 3 6.13 -0.28 -19.63
CA ASN A 3 4.84 0.31 -19.44
C ASN A 3 4.98 1.81 -19.35
N GLU A 4 5.54 2.41 -20.38
CA GLU A 4 5.68 3.83 -20.39
C GLU A 4 4.34 4.45 -20.69
N ASN A 5 4.11 5.62 -20.20
CA ASN A 5 2.85 6.36 -20.38
C ASN A 5 1.69 5.67 -19.71
N LYS A 6 1.96 4.99 -18.61
CA LYS A 6 0.91 4.30 -17.89
C LYS A 6 0.17 5.22 -16.94
N VAL A 7 -1.02 4.81 -16.58
CA VAL A 7 -1.76 5.43 -15.49
C VAL A 7 -1.36 4.67 -14.24
N LEU A 8 -0.85 5.37 -13.23
CA LEU A 8 -0.46 4.76 -11.98
C LEU A 8 -1.46 5.18 -10.91
N ALA A 9 -2.10 4.22 -10.29
CA ALA A 9 -3.07 4.49 -9.23
C ALA A 9 -2.51 3.97 -7.92
N CYS A 10 -2.29 4.85 -6.98
CA CYS A 10 -1.78 4.49 -5.68
C CYS A 10 -2.96 4.22 -4.76
N VAL A 11 -3.03 3.04 -4.18
CA VAL A 11 -4.17 2.62 -3.39
C VAL A 11 -3.74 2.09 -2.05
N ASP A 12 -4.64 2.15 -1.08
CA ASP A 12 -4.42 1.51 0.20
C ASP A 12 -5.68 0.71 0.53
N GLN A 13 -5.70 0.05 1.67
CA GLN A 13 -6.82 -0.82 1.99
C GLN A 13 -7.95 -0.07 2.68
N SER A 14 -8.17 1.17 2.32
CA SER A 14 -9.30 1.91 2.84
C SER A 14 -10.51 1.69 1.95
N HIS A 15 -11.67 2.10 2.40
CA HIS A 15 -12.87 1.95 1.59
C HIS A 15 -12.88 2.90 0.40
N PHE A 16 -11.93 3.82 0.32
CA PHE A 16 -11.84 4.71 -0.82
C PHE A 16 -11.18 4.04 -2.03
N ALA A 17 -10.56 2.89 -1.83
CA ALA A 17 -9.82 2.23 -2.89
C ALA A 17 -10.67 1.89 -4.10
N ASP A 18 -11.92 1.49 -3.89
CA ASP A 18 -12.80 1.15 -5.00
C ASP A 18 -13.05 2.36 -5.89
N TYR A 19 -13.19 3.54 -5.29
CA TYR A 19 -13.40 4.75 -6.07
C TYR A 19 -12.15 5.11 -6.88
N VAL A 20 -10.98 4.95 -6.27
CA VAL A 20 -9.73 5.19 -6.97
C VAL A 20 -9.59 4.21 -8.15
N ALA A 21 -9.95 2.95 -7.92
CA ALA A 21 -9.87 1.95 -8.97
C ALA A 21 -10.82 2.27 -10.13
N ASP A 22 -12.01 2.72 -9.83
CA ASP A 22 -12.99 3.06 -10.87
C ASP A 22 -12.52 4.25 -11.70
N TYR A 23 -11.99 5.28 -11.04
CA TYR A 23 -11.47 6.43 -11.74
C TYR A 23 -10.27 6.05 -12.59
N ALA A 24 -9.39 5.22 -12.05
CA ALA A 24 -8.19 4.81 -12.76
C ALA A 24 -8.54 3.98 -13.99
N ALA A 25 -9.51 3.10 -13.87
CA ALA A 25 -9.94 2.31 -15.03
C ALA A 25 -10.55 3.20 -16.11
N TRP A 26 -11.34 4.16 -15.68
CA TRP A 26 -11.94 5.12 -16.62
C TRP A 26 -10.85 5.91 -17.34
N ALA A 27 -9.87 6.42 -16.58
CA ALA A 27 -8.80 7.21 -17.16
C ALA A 27 -7.95 6.38 -18.13
N ALA A 28 -7.63 5.15 -17.76
CA ALA A 28 -6.82 4.28 -18.60
C ALA A 28 -7.55 3.96 -19.91
N ARG A 29 -8.85 3.73 -19.83
CA ARG A 29 -9.64 3.51 -21.05
C ARG A 29 -9.65 4.73 -21.94
N ARG A 30 -9.89 5.89 -21.37
CA ARG A 30 -9.96 7.14 -22.16
C ARG A 30 -8.61 7.49 -22.78
N MET A 31 -7.53 7.16 -22.10
CA MET A 31 -6.21 7.47 -22.60
C MET A 31 -5.60 6.34 -23.42
N ASP A 32 -6.27 5.22 -23.47
CA ASP A 32 -5.76 4.02 -24.14
C ASP A 32 -4.38 3.71 -23.59
N ALA A 33 -4.26 3.69 -22.28
CA ALA A 33 -2.99 3.51 -21.58
C ALA A 33 -3.04 2.31 -20.65
N PRO A 34 -1.90 1.70 -20.37
CA PRO A 34 -1.86 0.65 -19.35
C PRO A 34 -2.15 1.23 -17.97
N LEU A 35 -2.64 0.41 -17.09
CA LEU A 35 -2.94 0.81 -15.73
C LEU A 35 -2.16 -0.04 -14.76
N GLU A 36 -1.58 0.59 -13.77
CA GLU A 36 -0.88 -0.13 -12.71
C GLU A 36 -1.40 0.34 -11.37
N PHE A 37 -1.78 -0.59 -10.51
CA PHE A 37 -2.14 -0.25 -9.13
C PHE A 37 -0.91 -0.45 -8.25
N LEU A 38 -0.60 0.51 -7.45
CA LEU A 38 0.54 0.47 -6.54
C LEU A 38 0.04 0.54 -5.11
N HIS A 39 0.45 -0.40 -4.30
CA HIS A 39 0.16 -0.40 -2.88
C HIS A 39 1.49 -0.31 -2.13
N VAL A 40 1.64 0.73 -1.32
CA VAL A 40 2.85 0.93 -0.54
C VAL A 40 2.55 0.54 0.90
N ILE A 41 3.27 -0.44 1.39
CA ILE A 41 3.14 -0.86 2.78
C ILE A 41 4.13 -0.03 3.57
N ASP A 42 3.55 0.82 4.40
CA ASP A 42 4.38 1.73 5.16
C ASP A 42 5.05 0.95 6.26
N ARG A 43 6.37 1.11 6.33
CA ARG A 43 7.06 0.45 7.28
C ARG A 43 7.09 1.20 8.52
N HIS A 44 6.24 1.86 8.91
CA HIS A 44 6.30 2.70 9.93
C HIS A 44 6.23 1.97 11.12
N PRO A 45 6.97 2.03 11.83
CA PRO A 45 7.08 1.46 12.89
C PRO A 45 6.26 1.91 13.88
N GLU A 46 5.39 1.72 14.14
CA GLU A 46 4.73 2.08 15.11
C GLU A 46 5.13 1.66 16.16
N GLN A 47 5.66 1.61 16.26
CA GLN A 47 6.25 1.09 16.70
C GLN A 47 6.96 1.39 17.70
N GLY A 48 7.29 2.05 17.98
CA GLY A 48 7.89 2.43 19.11
C GLY A 48 7.78 1.48 20.20
N SER A 49 6.99 0.63 20.01
CA SER A 49 6.80 -0.22 21.09
C SER A 49 8.05 -0.87 21.58
N GLY A 50 9.04 -0.95 20.83
CA GLY A 50 10.20 -1.64 21.30
C GLY A 50 11.11 -0.89 22.18
N GLU A 51 10.90 0.39 22.29
CA GLU A 51 11.85 1.08 22.95
C GLU A 51 11.84 1.05 24.39
N ASP A 52 10.83 0.72 25.00
CA ASP A 52 10.80 0.79 26.41
C ASP A 52 11.18 -0.46 27.07
N HIS A 53 11.75 -1.36 26.37
CA HIS A 53 12.10 -2.60 26.99
C HIS A 53 13.51 -2.57 27.58
N SER A 54 14.06 -1.45 27.67
CA SER A 54 15.39 -1.40 28.17
C SER A 54 15.30 -1.53 29.62
N GLY A 55 16.09 -2.20 30.16
CA GLY A 55 16.30 -2.01 31.40
C GLY A 55 16.06 -2.97 32.42
N ALA A 56 15.15 -3.50 32.65
CA ALA A 56 14.94 -4.24 33.81
C ALA A 56 14.98 -5.72 33.59
N ILE A 57 15.33 -6.17 32.45
CA ILE A 57 15.24 -7.56 32.12
C ILE A 57 16.61 -8.17 32.00
N GLY A 58 16.81 -9.36 32.49
CA GLY A 58 18.08 -10.04 32.38
C GLY A 58 18.43 -10.40 30.96
N ILE A 59 19.69 -10.74 30.73
CA ILE A 59 20.16 -10.99 29.39
C ILE A 59 19.39 -12.10 28.69
N ASP A 60 19.16 -13.21 29.34
CA ASP A 60 18.45 -14.32 28.70
C ASP A 60 17.00 -13.97 28.41
N ALA A 61 16.36 -13.28 29.33
CA ALA A 61 14.99 -12.87 29.12
C ALA A 61 14.90 -11.86 27.99
N GLN A 62 15.92 -11.00 27.87
CA GLN A 62 15.95 -10.02 26.83
C GLN A 62 16.11 -10.67 25.46
N GLU A 63 16.96 -11.68 25.36
CA GLU A 63 17.12 -12.39 24.10
C GLU A 63 15.84 -13.11 23.71
N ASN A 64 15.17 -13.72 24.66
CA ASN A 64 13.91 -14.39 24.36
C ASN A 64 12.84 -13.40 23.91
N LEU A 65 12.81 -12.24 24.53
CA LEU A 65 11.86 -11.22 24.16
C LEU A 65 12.14 -10.70 22.75
N LEU A 66 13.40 -10.45 22.43
CA LEU A 66 13.75 -9.98 21.11
C LEU A 66 13.41 -11.01 20.02
N THR A 67 13.65 -12.29 20.29
CA THR A 67 13.32 -13.33 19.36
C THR A 67 11.81 -13.39 19.12
N LYS A 68 11.04 -13.24 20.19
CA LYS A 68 9.59 -13.27 20.06
C LYS A 68 9.08 -12.07 19.29
N LEU A 69 9.63 -10.90 19.54
CA LEU A 69 9.22 -9.70 18.84
C LEU A 69 9.56 -9.79 17.35
N THR A 70 10.70 -10.36 17.01
CA THR A 70 11.09 -10.52 15.63
C THR A 70 10.15 -11.49 14.91
N ALA A 71 9.78 -12.59 15.57
CA ALA A 71 8.86 -13.54 14.98
C ALA A 71 7.49 -12.93 14.76
N GLU A 72 7.04 -12.12 15.70
CA GLU A 72 5.75 -11.44 15.56
C GLU A 72 5.79 -10.42 14.42
N ASP A 73 6.91 -9.72 14.28
CA ASP A 73 7.05 -8.76 13.20
C ASP A 73 7.09 -9.46 11.86
N GLU A 74 7.77 -10.57 11.75
CA GLU A 74 7.82 -11.32 10.51
C GLU A 74 6.44 -11.83 10.13
N ALA A 75 5.68 -12.34 11.09
CA ALA A 75 4.35 -12.83 10.85
C ALA A 75 3.43 -11.69 10.41
N ARG A 76 3.56 -10.54 11.04
CA ARG A 76 2.74 -9.39 10.72
C ARG A 76 3.05 -8.87 9.32
N THR A 77 4.33 -8.84 8.96
CA THR A 77 4.76 -8.40 7.64
C THR A 77 4.27 -9.36 6.56
N LYS A 78 4.38 -10.66 6.83
CA LYS A 78 3.93 -11.66 5.89
C LYS A 78 2.42 -11.56 5.69
N ASN A 79 1.68 -11.37 6.76
CA ASN A 79 0.24 -11.25 6.69
C ASN A 79 -0.18 -10.00 5.94
N ALA A 80 0.49 -8.88 6.19
CA ALA A 80 0.19 -7.64 5.49
C ALA A 80 0.46 -7.77 3.99
N ARG A 81 1.54 -8.46 3.64
CA ARG A 81 1.87 -8.67 2.24
C ARG A 81 0.82 -9.54 1.55
N GLU A 82 0.37 -10.58 2.22
CA GLU A 82 -0.63 -11.46 1.66
C GLU A 82 -1.98 -10.76 1.51
N GLN A 83 -2.38 -9.99 2.50
CA GLN A 83 -3.63 -9.24 2.42
C GLN A 83 -3.55 -8.19 1.32
N GLY A 84 -2.40 -7.57 1.17
CA GLY A 84 -2.20 -6.60 0.10
C GLY A 84 -2.28 -7.22 -1.28
N ARG A 85 -1.76 -8.43 -1.44
CA ARG A 85 -1.82 -9.13 -2.70
C ARG A 85 -3.26 -9.47 -3.09
N ILE A 86 -4.02 -9.94 -2.12
CA ILE A 86 -5.43 -10.26 -2.34
C ILE A 86 -6.21 -8.99 -2.70
N PHE A 87 -5.95 -7.93 -1.98
CA PHE A 87 -6.60 -6.65 -2.20
C PHE A 87 -6.29 -6.12 -3.60
N LEU A 88 -5.03 -6.16 -4.01
CA LEU A 88 -4.64 -5.66 -5.33
C LEU A 88 -5.24 -6.50 -6.45
N ASN A 89 -5.32 -7.81 -6.27
CA ASN A 89 -5.93 -8.67 -7.28
C ASN A 89 -7.42 -8.35 -7.43
N ARG A 90 -8.09 -8.04 -6.34
CA ARG A 90 -9.49 -7.63 -6.39
C ARG A 90 -9.65 -6.35 -7.20
N LEU A 91 -8.77 -5.40 -7.00
CA LEU A 91 -8.85 -4.15 -7.76
C LEU A 91 -8.52 -4.37 -9.23
N ARG A 92 -7.58 -5.26 -9.51
CA ARG A 92 -7.24 -5.59 -10.90
C ARG A 92 -8.45 -6.18 -11.62
N GLU A 93 -9.15 -7.08 -10.97
CA GLU A 93 -10.34 -7.68 -11.55
C GLU A 93 -11.43 -6.64 -11.76
N ARG A 94 -11.56 -5.74 -10.80
CA ARG A 94 -12.56 -4.68 -10.89
C ARG A 94 -12.27 -3.77 -12.09
N ALA A 95 -11.01 -3.39 -12.27
CA ALA A 95 -10.62 -2.51 -13.36
C ALA A 95 -10.75 -3.21 -14.71
N THR A 96 -10.40 -4.49 -14.77
CA THR A 96 -10.53 -5.25 -16.01
C THR A 96 -12.01 -5.37 -16.40
N ALA A 97 -12.87 -5.62 -15.43
CA ALA A 97 -14.31 -5.68 -15.68
C ALA A 97 -14.86 -4.35 -16.17
N ALA A 98 -14.23 -3.24 -15.75
CA ALA A 98 -14.63 -1.92 -16.19
C ALA A 98 -14.08 -1.56 -17.57
N GLY A 99 -13.29 -2.44 -18.17
CA GLY A 99 -12.81 -2.23 -19.52
C GLY A 99 -11.37 -1.82 -19.70
N ALA A 100 -10.59 -1.76 -18.62
CA ALA A 100 -9.18 -1.45 -18.75
C ALA A 100 -8.47 -2.64 -19.42
N ALA A 101 -7.64 -2.36 -20.40
CA ALA A 101 -7.07 -3.42 -21.22
C ALA A 101 -5.86 -4.09 -20.60
N LEU A 102 -4.96 -3.32 -20.05
CA LEU A 102 -3.76 -3.88 -19.45
C LEU A 102 -3.69 -3.39 -18.01
N VAL A 103 -3.82 -4.29 -17.07
CA VAL A 103 -3.83 -3.92 -15.66
C VAL A 103 -2.80 -4.75 -14.92
N ASP A 104 -1.85 -4.07 -14.30
CA ASP A 104 -0.83 -4.70 -13.47
C ASP A 104 -0.98 -4.23 -12.04
N VAL A 105 -0.41 -4.98 -11.13
CA VAL A 105 -0.41 -4.61 -9.72
C VAL A 105 0.99 -4.72 -9.18
N ARG A 106 1.31 -3.87 -8.22
CA ARG A 106 2.65 -3.83 -7.64
C ARG A 106 2.56 -3.45 -6.17
N GLN A 107 3.34 -4.12 -5.36
CA GLN A 107 3.37 -3.83 -3.95
C GLN A 107 4.79 -3.50 -3.54
N ARG A 108 4.98 -2.47 -2.77
CA ARG A 108 6.29 -2.03 -2.32
C ARG A 108 6.24 -1.71 -0.84
N HIS A 109 7.38 -1.92 -0.18
CA HIS A 109 7.52 -1.52 1.21
C HIS A 109 8.34 -0.23 1.25
N GLY A 110 7.99 0.67 2.10
CA GLY A 110 8.72 1.91 2.28
C GLY A 110 7.82 3.10 2.49
N GLU A 111 8.35 4.28 2.21
CA GLU A 111 7.59 5.48 2.34
C GLU A 111 6.92 5.81 1.03
N LEU A 112 5.72 6.31 1.11
CA LEU A 112 4.93 6.60 -0.07
C LEU A 112 5.62 7.60 -0.99
N GLU A 113 6.12 8.68 -0.43
CA GLU A 113 6.72 9.72 -1.26
C GLU A 113 7.94 9.22 -2.01
N ALA A 114 8.81 8.47 -1.33
CA ALA A 114 10.00 7.94 -1.98
C ALA A 114 9.63 6.93 -3.05
N THR A 115 8.63 6.11 -2.79
CA THR A 115 8.21 5.10 -3.75
C THR A 115 7.62 5.75 -4.99
N LEU A 116 6.81 6.78 -4.81
CA LEU A 116 6.22 7.48 -5.94
C LEU A 116 7.30 8.16 -6.78
N ALA A 117 8.32 8.71 -6.14
CA ALA A 117 9.42 9.32 -6.88
C ALA A 117 10.16 8.29 -7.72
N GLU A 118 10.32 7.08 -7.20
CA GLU A 118 10.97 6.02 -7.96
C GLU A 118 10.14 5.59 -9.15
N GLN A 119 8.85 5.68 -9.05
CA GLN A 119 7.95 5.19 -10.09
C GLN A 119 7.58 6.24 -11.13
N GLU A 120 8.02 7.48 -10.94
CA GLU A 120 7.53 8.53 -11.82
C GLU A 120 7.93 8.38 -13.29
N ASP A 121 9.00 7.68 -13.57
CA ASP A 121 9.40 7.48 -14.96
C ASP A 121 8.35 6.59 -15.64
N GLY A 122 7.89 6.99 -16.78
CA GLY A 122 6.91 6.21 -17.51
C GLY A 122 5.48 6.41 -17.06
N VAL A 123 5.25 7.27 -16.08
CA VAL A 123 3.90 7.52 -15.60
C VAL A 123 3.34 8.74 -16.32
N ARG A 124 2.22 8.56 -16.99
CA ARG A 124 1.57 9.65 -17.69
C ARG A 124 0.56 10.34 -16.78
N LEU A 125 -0.07 9.62 -15.91
CA LEU A 125 -1.06 10.16 -15.00
C LEU A 125 -0.98 9.42 -13.68
N LEU A 126 -0.90 10.16 -12.59
CA LEU A 126 -0.89 9.57 -11.25
C LEU A 126 -2.22 9.87 -10.59
N ILE A 127 -2.87 8.83 -10.08
CA ILE A 127 -4.13 8.98 -9.38
C ILE A 127 -3.90 8.61 -7.93
N LEU A 128 -4.24 9.51 -7.03
CA LEU A 128 -4.11 9.28 -5.61
C LEU A 128 -5.45 9.55 -4.97
N GLY A 129 -5.81 8.74 -4.02
CA GLY A 129 -7.00 9.02 -3.25
C GLY A 129 -6.78 10.24 -2.37
N ARG A 130 -7.78 11.03 -2.23
CA ARG A 130 -7.68 12.22 -1.40
C ARG A 130 -7.61 11.81 0.06
N ARG A 131 -8.18 10.67 0.44
CA ARG A 131 -8.17 10.17 1.79
C ARG A 131 -7.78 8.71 1.76
N GLY A 132 -7.14 8.26 2.79
CA GLY A 132 -6.72 6.87 2.90
C GLY A 132 -6.98 6.35 4.29
N GLU A 133 -6.29 5.31 4.67
CA GLU A 133 -6.46 4.68 5.96
C GLU A 133 -6.23 5.63 7.11
N ALA A 134 -5.19 6.42 7.03
CA ALA A 134 -4.89 7.37 8.11
C ALA A 134 -5.95 8.44 8.21
N ALA A 135 -6.49 8.86 7.08
CA ALA A 135 -7.53 9.87 7.08
C ALA A 135 -8.83 9.35 7.66
N GLU A 136 -9.11 8.06 7.47
CA GLU A 136 -10.29 7.47 8.06
C GLU A 136 -10.22 7.54 9.59
N ALA A 137 -9.10 7.21 10.16
CA ALA A 137 -8.92 7.27 11.60
C ALA A 137 -9.03 8.70 12.10
N THR A 138 -8.39 9.62 11.41
CA THR A 138 -8.42 11.03 11.79
C THR A 138 -9.82 11.61 11.66
N GLN A 139 -10.51 11.24 10.62
CA GLN A 139 -11.84 11.74 10.38
C GLN A 139 -12.78 11.32 11.48
N ARG A 140 -12.62 10.10 11.96
CA ARG A 140 -13.46 9.61 13.02
C ARG A 140 -13.25 10.44 14.29
N ASP A 141 -12.00 10.74 14.61
CA ASP A 141 -11.70 11.50 15.81
C ASP A 141 -12.13 12.94 15.70
N LEU A 142 -12.05 13.52 14.53
CA LEU A 142 -12.41 14.92 14.38
C LEU A 142 -13.87 15.13 14.02
N GLY A 143 -14.60 14.09 13.83
CA GLY A 143 -16.01 14.24 13.52
C GLY A 143 -16.33 14.69 12.11
N PHE A 144 -15.36 14.67 11.24
CA PHE A 144 -15.65 15.00 9.86
C PHE A 144 -16.38 13.90 9.18
#